data_81d79da3d82476db968fd1aaa87dfecc
#
_entry.id   81d79da3d82476db968fd1aaa87dfecc
#
_cell.length_a   1.000
_cell.length_b   1.000
_cell.length_c   1.000
_cell.angle_alpha   90.00
_cell.angle_beta   90.00
_cell.angle_gamma   90.00
#
_symmetry.space_group_name_H-M   'P 1'
#
loop_
_entity.id
_entity.type
_entity.pdbx_description
1 polymer ?
#
loop_
_entity_poly.entity_id
_entity_poly.type
_entity_poly.pdbx_seq_one_letter_code
_entity_poly.pdbx_strand_id
1 'polypeptide(L)'
;NQFLGMLGMHGTYEANMAMHDCDILLAVGARFDDRVTGDTSKFCPSAKIIHIDVDPSSISKIIEVDLSLVGETSNILKDLNKAVKPHLKKINKSALKKWWTQIDKWRTKKCLSYKKSNKIIKPQSVIETLYDITKGNSYVTSDVGQHQMWAAQYYKFDKPNRWINSGGLGTMGFGLPSAMGVQLAYPKSEVICVTGEASILMCIQELATCLQYRLPIKIINLNNRYMGMVRQWQEFFYEGRYAMSYMEAIPDFAQLASSFGHVGMKIEKPSELKTKLQEAMDLKDRLVFVDVITDQE
;
A
#
# COMPACT_ATOMS: atom_id res chain seq x y z
N ASN A 1 -5.69 -4.34 19.94
CA ASN A 1 -5.87 -4.00 18.55
C ASN A 1 -5.96 -5.28 17.72
N GLN A 2 -7.08 -5.47 17.01
CA GLN A 2 -7.36 -6.72 16.26
C GLN A 2 -6.86 -6.66 14.81
N PHE A 3 -6.50 -5.50 14.31
CA PHE A 3 -5.93 -5.33 12.98
C PHE A 3 -4.49 -5.86 12.92
N LEU A 4 -4.21 -6.75 11.96
CA LEU A 4 -2.91 -7.40 11.79
C LEU A 4 -2.09 -6.82 10.63
N GLY A 5 -2.62 -5.91 9.86
CA GLY A 5 -2.01 -5.37 8.66
C GLY A 5 -2.61 -5.95 7.38
N MET A 6 -1.94 -5.72 6.25
CA MET A 6 -2.33 -6.28 4.97
C MET A 6 -1.99 -7.76 4.88
N LEU A 7 -2.63 -8.44 3.94
CA LEU A 7 -2.37 -9.83 3.54
C LEU A 7 -1.53 -9.89 2.26
N GLY A 8 -0.96 -11.06 2.01
CA GLY A 8 -0.27 -11.38 0.76
C GLY A 8 1.13 -10.79 0.66
N MET A 9 1.56 -10.48 -0.55
CA MET A 9 2.90 -10.01 -0.87
C MET A 9 3.28 -8.70 -0.16
N HIS A 10 2.30 -7.81 0.07
CA HIS A 10 2.49 -6.56 0.82
C HIS A 10 2.16 -6.73 2.31
N GLY A 11 1.86 -7.94 2.74
CA GLY A 11 1.33 -8.24 4.06
C GLY A 11 2.37 -8.32 5.16
N THR A 12 1.89 -8.28 6.40
CA THR A 12 2.71 -8.56 7.57
C THR A 12 2.84 -10.07 7.77
N TYR A 13 3.91 -10.50 8.45
CA TYR A 13 4.11 -11.91 8.77
C TYR A 13 2.97 -12.48 9.61
N GLU A 14 2.56 -11.75 10.65
CA GLU A 14 1.46 -12.16 11.53
C GLU A 14 0.11 -12.22 10.83
N ALA A 15 -0.17 -11.34 9.87
CA ALA A 15 -1.40 -11.38 9.09
C ALA A 15 -1.44 -12.61 8.17
N ASN A 16 -0.35 -12.88 7.46
CA ASN A 16 -0.24 -14.04 6.58
C ASN A 16 -0.30 -15.35 7.36
N MET A 17 0.36 -15.45 8.52
CA MET A 17 0.30 -16.65 9.36
C MET A 17 -1.08 -16.83 10.00
N ALA A 18 -1.73 -15.76 10.45
CA ALA A 18 -3.07 -15.83 10.98
C ALA A 18 -4.10 -16.27 9.93
N MET A 19 -3.94 -15.84 8.69
CA MET A 19 -4.75 -16.31 7.58
C MET A 19 -4.49 -17.81 7.29
N HIS A 20 -3.22 -18.22 7.23
CA HIS A 20 -2.85 -19.59 6.90
C HIS A 20 -3.35 -20.61 7.95
N ASP A 21 -3.21 -20.29 9.24
CA ASP A 21 -3.48 -21.21 10.36
C ASP A 21 -4.88 -21.05 10.96
N CYS A 22 -5.76 -20.21 10.39
CA CYS A 22 -7.11 -20.03 10.93
C CYS A 22 -7.98 -21.29 10.73
N ASP A 23 -8.96 -21.47 11.58
CA ASP A 23 -10.02 -22.49 11.47
C ASP A 23 -11.26 -21.99 10.71
N ILE A 24 -11.45 -20.66 10.68
CA ILE A 24 -12.51 -19.99 9.89
C ILE A 24 -11.92 -18.76 9.22
N LEU A 25 -12.15 -18.65 7.91
CA LEU A 25 -11.85 -17.47 7.12
C LEU A 25 -13.15 -16.83 6.61
N LEU A 26 -13.45 -15.63 7.06
CA LEU A 26 -14.55 -14.83 6.52
C LEU A 26 -13.99 -13.83 5.51
N ALA A 27 -14.19 -14.11 4.22
CA ALA A 27 -13.80 -13.24 3.12
C ALA A 27 -14.96 -12.31 2.75
N VAL A 28 -14.75 -11.00 2.80
CA VAL A 28 -15.78 -10.00 2.55
C VAL A 28 -15.36 -9.12 1.39
N GLY A 29 -16.01 -9.27 0.23
CA GLY A 29 -15.68 -8.56 -1.00
C GLY A 29 -14.26 -8.85 -1.50
N ALA A 30 -13.72 -10.04 -1.22
CA ALA A 30 -12.36 -10.42 -1.55
C ALA A 30 -12.33 -11.29 -2.82
N ARG A 31 -11.43 -10.99 -3.75
CA ARG A 31 -11.33 -11.72 -5.02
C ARG A 31 -10.37 -12.91 -5.01
N PHE A 32 -9.71 -13.18 -3.91
CA PHE A 32 -8.71 -14.26 -3.77
C PHE A 32 -7.63 -14.23 -4.86
N ASP A 33 -7.02 -13.07 -5.07
CA ASP A 33 -5.97 -12.95 -6.08
C ASP A 33 -4.67 -13.67 -5.70
N ASP A 34 -3.88 -13.99 -6.71
CA ASP A 34 -2.66 -14.77 -6.59
C ASP A 34 -1.57 -14.11 -5.71
N ARG A 35 -1.61 -12.79 -5.51
CA ARG A 35 -0.70 -12.07 -4.62
C ARG A 35 -1.01 -12.29 -3.14
N VAL A 36 -2.19 -12.82 -2.85
CA VAL A 36 -2.64 -13.21 -1.50
C VAL A 36 -2.65 -14.72 -1.34
N THR A 37 -3.20 -15.44 -2.31
CA THR A 37 -3.37 -16.91 -2.21
C THR A 37 -2.09 -17.69 -2.46
N GLY A 38 -1.24 -17.21 -3.37
CA GLY A 38 -0.11 -18.00 -3.86
C GLY A 38 -0.58 -19.34 -4.44
N ASP A 39 0.00 -20.44 -3.97
CA ASP A 39 -0.42 -21.79 -4.32
C ASP A 39 -1.78 -22.10 -3.67
N THR A 40 -2.82 -22.13 -4.50
CA THR A 40 -4.21 -22.31 -4.04
C THR A 40 -4.45 -23.64 -3.30
N SER A 41 -3.65 -24.67 -3.61
CA SER A 41 -3.74 -25.98 -2.93
C SER A 41 -3.27 -25.93 -1.47
N LYS A 42 -2.52 -24.89 -1.10
CA LYS A 42 -1.97 -24.67 0.24
C LYS A 42 -2.60 -23.49 0.97
N PHE A 43 -3.57 -22.83 0.34
CA PHE A 43 -4.23 -21.67 0.92
C PHE A 43 -5.18 -22.08 2.04
N CYS A 44 -4.92 -21.61 3.26
CA CYS A 44 -5.77 -21.84 4.44
C CYS A 44 -6.24 -23.32 4.59
N PRO A 45 -5.32 -24.30 4.61
CA PRO A 45 -5.65 -25.72 4.40
C PRO A 45 -6.60 -26.33 5.45
N SER A 46 -6.72 -25.67 6.62
CA SER A 46 -7.56 -26.13 7.74
C SER A 46 -8.82 -25.29 7.94
N ALA A 47 -8.98 -24.21 7.17
CA ALA A 47 -10.05 -23.26 7.38
C ALA A 47 -11.35 -23.69 6.70
N LYS A 48 -12.47 -23.39 7.36
CA LYS A 48 -13.76 -23.25 6.69
C LYS A 48 -13.88 -21.86 6.12
N ILE A 49 -14.15 -21.75 4.83
CA ILE A 49 -14.14 -20.47 4.10
C ILE A 49 -15.57 -20.01 3.87
N ILE A 50 -15.89 -18.83 4.40
CA ILE A 50 -17.17 -18.13 4.17
C ILE A 50 -16.88 -16.94 3.27
N HIS A 51 -17.55 -16.85 2.13
CA HIS A 51 -17.36 -15.76 1.18
C HIS A 51 -18.62 -14.91 1.02
N ILE A 52 -18.50 -13.62 1.29
CA ILE A 52 -19.54 -12.62 1.07
C ILE A 52 -19.13 -11.79 -0.14
N ASP A 53 -19.92 -11.82 -1.20
CA ASP A 53 -19.70 -10.98 -2.37
C ASP A 53 -21.03 -10.56 -3.01
N VAL A 54 -21.05 -9.42 -3.68
CA VAL A 54 -22.21 -8.94 -4.41
C VAL A 54 -22.34 -9.64 -5.77
N ASP A 55 -21.20 -10.07 -6.34
CA ASP A 55 -21.13 -10.73 -7.64
C ASP A 55 -21.11 -12.28 -7.45
N PRO A 56 -22.17 -12.99 -7.85
CA PRO A 56 -22.20 -14.44 -7.75
C PRO A 56 -21.11 -15.14 -8.58
N SER A 57 -20.58 -14.48 -9.64
CA SER A 57 -19.53 -15.05 -10.48
C SER A 57 -18.15 -15.07 -9.78
N SER A 58 -17.99 -14.32 -8.70
CA SER A 58 -16.78 -14.29 -7.87
C SER A 58 -16.71 -15.47 -6.90
N ILE A 59 -17.85 -16.09 -6.60
CA ILE A 59 -17.94 -17.20 -5.64
C ILE A 59 -17.28 -18.45 -6.21
N SER A 60 -16.40 -19.07 -5.43
CA SER A 60 -15.64 -20.28 -5.78
C SER A 60 -14.86 -20.18 -7.10
N LYS A 61 -14.57 -18.97 -7.56
CA LYS A 61 -13.84 -18.74 -8.81
C LYS A 61 -12.36 -19.16 -8.73
N ILE A 62 -11.71 -18.88 -7.60
CA ILE A 62 -10.28 -19.15 -7.37
C ILE A 62 -10.11 -20.16 -6.24
N ILE A 63 -10.80 -19.93 -5.11
CA ILE A 63 -10.79 -20.78 -3.93
C ILE A 63 -12.20 -21.34 -3.74
N GLU A 64 -12.34 -22.64 -3.64
CA GLU A 64 -13.61 -23.26 -3.28
C GLU A 64 -14.01 -22.87 -1.85
N VAL A 65 -15.27 -22.48 -1.65
CA VAL A 65 -15.76 -21.98 -0.38
C VAL A 65 -16.80 -22.92 0.24
N ASP A 66 -16.78 -23.07 1.57
CA ASP A 66 -17.75 -23.90 2.29
C ASP A 66 -19.13 -23.25 2.36
N LEU A 67 -19.18 -21.93 2.45
CA LEU A 67 -20.43 -21.16 2.53
C LEU A 67 -20.33 -19.87 1.75
N SER A 68 -21.26 -19.65 0.86
CA SER A 68 -21.39 -18.39 0.10
C SER A 68 -22.61 -17.60 0.56
N LEU A 69 -22.45 -16.27 0.65
CA LEU A 69 -23.50 -15.31 0.93
C LEU A 69 -23.46 -14.22 -0.16
N VAL A 70 -24.34 -14.34 -1.15
CA VAL A 70 -24.38 -13.41 -2.29
C VAL A 70 -25.34 -12.26 -1.97
N GLY A 71 -24.85 -11.03 -2.08
CA GLY A 71 -25.63 -9.82 -1.88
C GLY A 71 -24.82 -8.64 -1.36
N GLU A 72 -25.52 -7.56 -1.09
CA GLU A 72 -24.94 -6.34 -0.56
C GLU A 72 -24.31 -6.57 0.82
N THR A 73 -23.00 -6.36 0.92
CA THR A 73 -22.20 -6.63 2.12
C THR A 73 -22.77 -6.01 3.38
N SER A 74 -23.25 -4.76 3.29
CA SER A 74 -23.80 -4.04 4.46
C SER A 74 -25.04 -4.72 5.03
N ASN A 75 -25.90 -5.30 4.18
CA ASN A 75 -27.10 -6.00 4.59
C ASN A 75 -26.76 -7.37 5.18
N ILE A 76 -25.90 -8.11 4.49
CA ILE A 76 -25.44 -9.44 4.97
C ILE A 76 -24.77 -9.33 6.34
N LEU A 77 -23.87 -8.35 6.54
CA LEU A 77 -23.22 -8.15 7.82
C LEU A 77 -24.19 -7.75 8.94
N LYS A 78 -25.24 -6.98 8.65
CA LYS A 78 -26.31 -6.67 9.62
C LYS A 78 -27.03 -7.94 10.06
N ASP A 79 -27.40 -8.80 9.11
CA ASP A 79 -28.13 -10.04 9.42
C ASP A 79 -27.22 -11.06 10.09
N LEU A 80 -25.97 -11.18 9.67
CA LEU A 80 -24.97 -12.01 10.34
C LEU A 80 -24.77 -11.59 11.80
N ASN A 81 -24.66 -10.30 12.06
CA ASN A 81 -24.56 -9.79 13.44
C ASN A 81 -25.79 -10.11 14.29
N LYS A 82 -27.00 -10.05 13.73
CA LYS A 82 -28.23 -10.47 14.42
C LYS A 82 -28.21 -11.98 14.74
N ALA A 83 -27.80 -12.79 13.74
CA ALA A 83 -27.75 -14.25 13.89
C ALA A 83 -26.71 -14.70 14.92
N VAL A 84 -25.54 -14.07 14.97
CA VAL A 84 -24.44 -14.44 15.89
C VAL A 84 -24.70 -13.94 17.32
N LYS A 85 -25.39 -12.84 17.51
CA LYS A 85 -25.62 -12.20 18.83
C LYS A 85 -26.11 -13.16 19.93
N PRO A 86 -27.10 -14.05 19.72
CA PRO A 86 -27.53 -15.03 20.73
C PRO A 86 -26.45 -16.03 21.13
N HIS A 87 -25.48 -16.26 20.24
CA HIS A 87 -24.45 -17.28 20.40
C HIS A 87 -23.16 -16.77 21.06
N LEU A 88 -23.02 -15.43 21.25
CA LEU A 88 -21.82 -14.83 21.83
C LEU A 88 -21.45 -15.39 23.22
N LYS A 89 -22.43 -15.82 24.00
CA LYS A 89 -22.20 -16.48 25.31
C LYS A 89 -21.53 -17.86 25.20
N LYS A 90 -21.58 -18.50 24.04
CA LYS A 90 -21.00 -19.83 23.77
C LYS A 90 -19.55 -19.78 23.30
N ILE A 91 -18.97 -18.57 23.15
CA ILE A 91 -17.60 -18.40 22.69
C ILE A 91 -16.62 -19.05 23.69
N ASN A 92 -15.75 -19.90 23.16
CA ASN A 92 -14.66 -20.49 23.93
C ASN A 92 -13.55 -19.45 24.17
N LYS A 93 -13.68 -18.73 25.28
CA LYS A 93 -12.70 -17.65 25.65
C LYS A 93 -11.27 -18.19 25.81
N SER A 94 -11.10 -19.45 26.23
CA SER A 94 -9.78 -20.06 26.38
C SER A 94 -9.12 -20.29 25.01
N ALA A 95 -9.86 -20.84 24.06
CA ALA A 95 -9.37 -21.02 22.69
C ALA A 95 -9.02 -19.67 22.04
N LEU A 96 -9.89 -18.67 22.19
CA LEU A 96 -9.62 -17.31 21.68
C LEU A 96 -8.37 -16.70 22.30
N LYS A 97 -8.16 -16.90 23.62
CA LYS A 97 -6.93 -16.42 24.28
C LYS A 97 -5.67 -17.12 23.74
N LYS A 98 -5.73 -18.44 23.52
CA LYS A 98 -4.62 -19.19 22.91
C LYS A 98 -4.30 -18.69 21.50
N TRP A 99 -5.34 -18.41 20.70
CA TRP A 99 -5.18 -17.87 19.36
C TRP A 99 -4.47 -16.50 19.37
N TRP A 100 -4.90 -15.58 20.23
CA TRP A 100 -4.23 -14.28 20.38
C TRP A 100 -2.81 -14.41 20.89
N THR A 101 -2.52 -15.32 21.81
CA THR A 101 -1.16 -15.61 22.26
C THR A 101 -0.27 -16.06 21.10
N GLN A 102 -0.82 -16.88 20.19
CA GLN A 102 -0.08 -17.31 19.00
C GLN A 102 0.17 -16.14 18.02
N ILE A 103 -0.83 -15.29 17.78
CA ILE A 103 -0.67 -14.08 16.96
C ILE A 103 0.39 -13.16 17.57
N ASP A 104 0.36 -12.94 18.88
CA ASP A 104 1.35 -12.09 19.55
C ASP A 104 2.76 -12.68 19.46
N LYS A 105 2.91 -13.99 19.47
CA LYS A 105 4.18 -14.68 19.20
C LYS A 105 4.68 -14.38 17.77
N TRP A 106 3.82 -14.40 16.77
CA TRP A 106 4.21 -14.03 15.39
C TRP A 106 4.63 -12.55 15.31
N ARG A 107 3.92 -11.66 15.99
CA ARG A 107 4.26 -10.22 16.07
C ARG A 107 5.65 -9.96 16.64
N THR A 108 6.20 -10.87 17.47
CA THR A 108 7.57 -10.68 18.01
C THR A 108 8.65 -10.67 16.93
N LYS A 109 8.37 -11.20 15.73
CA LYS A 109 9.29 -11.14 14.59
C LYS A 109 9.53 -9.72 14.08
N LYS A 110 8.61 -8.78 14.38
CA LYS A 110 8.71 -7.37 13.93
C LYS A 110 9.07 -7.29 12.44
N CYS A 111 8.32 -7.99 11.60
CA CYS A 111 8.64 -8.21 10.17
C CYS A 111 8.88 -6.91 9.38
N LEU A 112 8.30 -5.79 9.81
CA LEU A 112 8.50 -4.48 9.21
C LEU A 112 9.66 -3.68 9.85
N SER A 113 10.48 -4.30 10.71
CA SER A 113 11.63 -3.62 11.28
C SER A 113 12.73 -3.42 10.22
N TYR A 114 13.36 -2.27 10.23
CA TYR A 114 14.50 -1.95 9.37
C TYR A 114 15.56 -1.16 10.14
N LYS A 115 16.80 -1.18 9.65
CA LYS A 115 17.90 -0.42 10.26
C LYS A 115 17.90 1.00 9.72
N LYS A 116 17.66 1.99 10.59
CA LYS A 116 17.81 3.41 10.22
C LYS A 116 19.29 3.71 9.93
N SER A 117 19.55 4.63 9.01
CA SER A 117 20.89 5.06 8.64
C SER A 117 20.98 6.59 8.70
N ASN A 118 22.13 7.08 9.14
CA ASN A 118 22.43 8.52 9.11
C ASN A 118 23.13 8.95 7.80
N LYS A 119 23.44 7.97 6.93
CA LYS A 119 24.14 8.21 5.66
C LYS A 119 23.25 8.08 4.44
N ILE A 120 22.29 7.15 4.48
CA ILE A 120 21.42 6.80 3.34
C ILE A 120 19.98 6.85 3.81
N ILE A 121 19.10 7.44 2.99
CA ILE A 121 17.65 7.50 3.28
C ILE A 121 17.04 6.14 2.99
N LYS A 122 16.48 5.50 4.00
CA LYS A 122 15.68 4.29 3.82
C LYS A 122 14.27 4.67 3.35
N PRO A 123 13.71 4.04 2.30
CA PRO A 123 12.39 4.39 1.78
C PRO A 123 11.29 4.27 2.83
N GLN A 124 11.41 3.32 3.76
CA GLN A 124 10.51 3.19 4.91
C GLN A 124 10.48 4.47 5.76
N SER A 125 11.65 5.09 5.98
CA SER A 125 11.75 6.32 6.78
C SER A 125 11.07 7.52 6.12
N VAL A 126 11.01 7.54 4.79
CA VAL A 126 10.26 8.58 4.05
C VAL A 126 8.77 8.46 4.35
N ILE A 127 8.22 7.26 4.24
CA ILE A 127 6.79 7.01 4.47
C ILE A 127 6.40 7.25 5.94
N GLU A 128 7.23 6.79 6.90
CA GLU A 128 7.02 7.09 8.32
C GLU A 128 7.03 8.61 8.60
N THR A 129 7.96 9.34 7.98
CA THR A 129 8.05 10.80 8.14
C THR A 129 6.82 11.50 7.55
N LEU A 130 6.34 11.06 6.39
CA LEU A 130 5.10 11.57 5.79
C LEU A 130 3.91 11.34 6.72
N TYR A 131 3.79 10.14 7.28
CA TYR A 131 2.74 9.85 8.26
C TYR A 131 2.85 10.75 9.49
N ASP A 132 4.06 10.95 10.03
CA ASP A 132 4.28 11.80 11.21
C ASP A 132 3.92 13.27 10.96
N ILE A 133 4.14 13.78 9.75
CA ILE A 133 3.76 15.14 9.34
C ILE A 133 2.24 15.26 9.18
N THR A 134 1.63 14.33 8.46
CA THR A 134 0.22 14.40 8.04
C THR A 134 -0.76 13.81 9.07
N LYS A 135 -0.24 13.05 10.04
CA LYS A 135 -1.05 12.30 11.03
C LYS A 135 -2.10 11.40 10.38
N GLY A 136 -1.79 10.84 9.22
CA GLY A 136 -2.69 9.95 8.48
C GLY A 136 -3.93 10.63 7.87
N ASN A 137 -3.97 11.95 7.81
CA ASN A 137 -5.16 12.69 7.31
C ASN A 137 -5.19 12.90 5.80
N SER A 138 -4.08 12.67 5.10
CA SER A 138 -3.99 12.85 3.64
C SER A 138 -4.66 11.72 2.87
N TYR A 139 -5.05 12.02 1.64
CA TYR A 139 -5.26 10.99 0.63
C TYR A 139 -3.91 10.58 0.06
N VAL A 140 -3.62 9.30 0.03
CA VAL A 140 -2.39 8.77 -0.54
C VAL A 140 -2.73 7.93 -1.76
N THR A 141 -2.26 8.35 -2.91
CA THR A 141 -2.25 7.54 -4.12
C THR A 141 -0.88 6.92 -4.33
N SER A 142 -0.82 5.78 -4.98
CA SER A 142 0.47 5.16 -5.27
C SER A 142 0.51 4.58 -6.67
N ASP A 143 1.65 4.74 -7.30
CA ASP A 143 2.04 3.93 -8.44
C ASP A 143 2.38 2.50 -8.01
N VAL A 144 2.71 1.64 -8.97
CA VAL A 144 3.02 0.24 -8.73
C VAL A 144 4.52 0.00 -8.74
N GLY A 145 5.00 -0.61 -7.66
CA GLY A 145 6.40 -0.90 -7.41
C GLY A 145 6.68 -1.11 -5.92
N GLN A 146 7.96 -1.18 -5.53
CA GLN A 146 8.32 -1.27 -4.10
C GLN A 146 7.81 -0.07 -3.29
N HIS A 147 7.76 1.13 -3.88
CA HIS A 147 7.17 2.31 -3.26
C HIS A 147 5.70 2.10 -2.83
N GLN A 148 4.93 1.34 -3.61
CA GLN A 148 3.57 0.92 -3.24
C GLN A 148 3.59 0.03 -1.98
N MET A 149 4.49 -0.94 -1.93
CA MET A 149 4.62 -1.84 -0.78
C MET A 149 4.97 -1.05 0.48
N TRP A 150 5.96 -0.15 0.41
CA TRP A 150 6.33 0.68 1.55
C TRP A 150 5.20 1.62 1.98
N ALA A 151 4.51 2.26 1.04
CA ALA A 151 3.36 3.11 1.37
C ALA A 151 2.26 2.31 2.08
N ALA A 152 1.94 1.11 1.59
CA ALA A 152 0.93 0.23 2.19
C ALA A 152 1.32 -0.26 3.60
N GLN A 153 2.62 -0.48 3.85
CA GLN A 153 3.11 -1.05 5.10
C GLN A 153 3.38 0.00 6.18
N TYR A 154 3.90 1.17 5.81
CA TYR A 154 4.43 2.16 6.77
C TYR A 154 3.56 3.41 6.92
N TYR A 155 2.68 3.73 5.95
CA TYR A 155 1.69 4.78 6.13
C TYR A 155 0.44 4.19 6.79
N LYS A 156 0.05 4.73 7.95
CA LYS A 156 -1.11 4.25 8.70
C LYS A 156 -2.36 5.02 8.27
N PHE A 157 -3.39 4.27 7.89
CA PHE A 157 -4.66 4.84 7.43
C PHE A 157 -5.74 4.66 8.51
N ASP A 158 -6.25 5.77 9.05
CA ASP A 158 -7.29 5.77 10.08
C ASP A 158 -8.70 5.95 9.51
N LYS A 159 -8.80 6.29 8.22
CA LYS A 159 -10.07 6.54 7.53
C LYS A 159 -10.18 5.68 6.27
N PRO A 160 -11.38 5.18 5.93
CA PRO A 160 -11.60 4.47 4.68
C PRO A 160 -11.36 5.38 3.47
N ASN A 161 -11.11 4.75 2.31
CA ASN A 161 -10.90 5.42 1.02
C ASN A 161 -9.76 6.46 1.02
N ARG A 162 -8.75 6.28 1.86
CA ARG A 162 -7.56 7.16 1.91
C ARG A 162 -6.35 6.56 1.20
N TRP A 163 -6.37 5.26 0.93
CA TRP A 163 -5.36 4.53 0.18
C TRP A 163 -5.88 4.15 -1.20
N ILE A 164 -5.30 4.75 -2.25
CA ILE A 164 -5.75 4.58 -3.63
C ILE A 164 -4.58 4.04 -4.46
N ASN A 165 -4.70 2.83 -4.97
CA ASN A 165 -3.67 2.19 -5.76
C ASN A 165 -4.27 1.23 -6.79
N SER A 166 -3.49 0.86 -7.80
CA SER A 166 -3.87 -0.16 -8.77
C SER A 166 -3.59 -1.55 -8.21
N GLY A 167 -4.40 -2.00 -7.23
CA GLY A 167 -4.22 -3.30 -6.57
C GLY A 167 -4.72 -4.50 -7.39
N GLY A 168 -5.49 -4.25 -8.45
CA GLY A 168 -5.99 -5.30 -9.35
C GLY A 168 -5.03 -5.60 -10.50
N LEU A 169 -4.89 -4.65 -11.43
CA LEU A 169 -4.04 -4.80 -12.62
C LEU A 169 -2.56 -4.50 -12.35
N GLY A 170 -2.23 -3.75 -11.31
CA GLY A 170 -0.85 -3.37 -11.04
C GLY A 170 -0.29 -2.39 -12.08
N THR A 171 -1.05 -1.37 -12.43
CA THR A 171 -0.72 -0.42 -13.51
C THR A 171 0.31 0.60 -13.04
N MET A 172 1.50 0.58 -13.61
CA MET A 172 2.46 1.69 -13.48
C MET A 172 1.92 2.92 -14.22
N GLY A 173 2.16 4.11 -13.67
CA GLY A 173 1.58 5.36 -14.18
C GLY A 173 0.19 5.69 -13.64
N PHE A 174 -0.35 4.90 -12.71
CA PHE A 174 -1.66 5.13 -12.08
C PHE A 174 -1.62 6.26 -11.03
N GLY A 175 -0.49 6.44 -10.35
CA GLY A 175 -0.36 7.28 -9.15
C GLY A 175 -0.74 8.73 -9.36
N LEU A 176 -0.10 9.41 -10.32
CA LEU A 176 -0.37 10.82 -10.60
C LEU A 176 -1.77 11.08 -11.15
N PRO A 177 -2.27 10.38 -12.19
CA PRO A 177 -3.63 10.58 -12.67
C PRO A 177 -4.71 10.34 -11.61
N SER A 178 -4.52 9.35 -10.75
CA SER A 178 -5.45 9.11 -9.63
C SER A 178 -5.38 10.23 -8.57
N ALA A 179 -4.18 10.77 -8.29
CA ALA A 179 -4.03 11.93 -7.41
C ALA A 179 -4.76 13.17 -7.95
N MET A 180 -4.70 13.38 -9.27
CA MET A 180 -5.45 14.45 -9.95
C MET A 180 -6.95 14.28 -9.73
N GLY A 181 -7.48 13.06 -9.96
CA GLY A 181 -8.89 12.75 -9.72
C GLY A 181 -9.32 13.00 -8.28
N VAL A 182 -8.50 12.57 -7.32
CA VAL A 182 -8.75 12.82 -5.89
C VAL A 182 -8.73 14.31 -5.56
N GLN A 183 -7.75 15.05 -6.09
CA GLN A 183 -7.63 16.49 -5.81
C GLN A 183 -8.81 17.29 -6.38
N LEU A 184 -9.31 16.91 -7.56
CA LEU A 184 -10.50 17.50 -8.14
C LEU A 184 -11.77 17.19 -7.33
N ALA A 185 -11.90 15.95 -6.86
CA ALA A 185 -13.03 15.54 -6.03
C ALA A 185 -13.00 16.14 -4.61
N TYR A 186 -11.81 16.36 -4.08
CA TYR A 186 -11.59 16.88 -2.72
C TYR A 186 -10.60 18.06 -2.72
N PRO A 187 -10.98 19.23 -3.28
CA PRO A 187 -10.06 20.34 -3.55
C PRO A 187 -9.39 20.94 -2.29
N LYS A 188 -9.97 20.76 -1.12
CA LYS A 188 -9.43 21.24 0.17
C LYS A 188 -8.59 20.20 0.91
N SER A 189 -8.52 18.98 0.40
CA SER A 189 -7.78 17.90 1.04
C SER A 189 -6.33 17.89 0.58
N GLU A 190 -5.47 17.40 1.45
CA GLU A 190 -4.08 17.12 1.13
C GLU A 190 -4.00 15.80 0.38
N VAL A 191 -3.36 15.82 -0.81
CA VAL A 191 -3.20 14.64 -1.67
C VAL A 191 -1.71 14.40 -1.90
N ILE A 192 -1.28 13.19 -1.59
CA ILE A 192 0.10 12.73 -1.76
C ILE A 192 0.11 11.61 -2.81
N CYS A 193 0.95 11.74 -3.82
CA CYS A 193 1.26 10.68 -4.78
C CYS A 193 2.61 10.08 -4.44
N VAL A 194 2.66 8.83 -4.00
CA VAL A 194 3.91 8.08 -3.78
C VAL A 194 4.23 7.31 -5.05
N THR A 195 5.41 7.54 -5.60
CA THR A 195 5.82 6.98 -6.89
C THR A 195 7.28 6.55 -6.90
N GLY A 196 7.73 5.97 -7.99
CA GLY A 196 9.10 5.66 -8.33
C GLY A 196 9.41 6.13 -9.75
N GLU A 197 10.69 6.19 -10.10
CA GLU A 197 11.21 6.83 -11.31
C GLU A 197 10.56 6.29 -12.60
N ALA A 198 10.50 4.98 -12.72
CA ALA A 198 9.93 4.35 -13.91
C ALA A 198 8.43 4.59 -14.05
N SER A 199 7.72 4.55 -12.94
CA SER A 199 6.26 4.70 -12.93
C SER A 199 5.83 6.12 -13.26
N ILE A 200 6.46 7.12 -12.65
CA ILE A 200 6.10 8.53 -12.89
C ILE A 200 6.40 8.96 -14.33
N LEU A 201 7.45 8.41 -14.95
CA LEU A 201 7.78 8.71 -16.35
C LEU A 201 6.72 8.22 -17.34
N MET A 202 5.87 7.27 -16.96
CA MET A 202 4.78 6.78 -17.83
C MET A 202 3.64 7.79 -17.99
N CYS A 203 3.53 8.78 -17.09
CA CYS A 203 2.49 9.79 -17.12
C CYS A 203 3.01 11.20 -16.76
N ILE A 204 4.30 11.44 -16.94
CA ILE A 204 4.97 12.70 -16.55
C ILE A 204 4.37 13.94 -17.24
N GLN A 205 3.82 13.78 -18.45
CA GLN A 205 3.15 14.85 -19.20
C GLN A 205 1.93 15.43 -18.45
N GLU A 206 1.34 14.67 -17.52
CA GLU A 206 0.20 15.14 -16.72
C GLU A 206 0.59 16.27 -15.74
N LEU A 207 1.87 16.54 -15.56
CA LEU A 207 2.32 17.75 -14.88
C LEU A 207 1.79 19.02 -15.57
N ALA A 208 1.66 19.02 -16.90
CA ALA A 208 1.04 20.13 -17.64
C ALA A 208 -0.44 20.30 -17.26
N THR A 209 -1.18 19.21 -17.14
CA THR A 209 -2.58 19.20 -16.70
C THR A 209 -2.70 19.68 -15.24
N CYS A 210 -1.81 19.23 -14.37
CA CYS A 210 -1.76 19.70 -12.98
C CYS A 210 -1.52 21.20 -12.88
N LEU A 211 -0.67 21.78 -13.73
CA LEU A 211 -0.43 23.21 -13.78
C LEU A 211 -1.67 23.99 -14.23
N GLN A 212 -2.28 23.53 -15.32
CA GLN A 212 -3.48 24.17 -15.87
C GLN A 212 -4.63 24.24 -14.87
N TYR A 213 -4.85 23.17 -14.12
CA TYR A 213 -5.92 23.10 -13.12
C TYR A 213 -5.46 23.50 -11.70
N ARG A 214 -4.21 23.94 -11.52
CA ARG A 214 -3.64 24.39 -10.24
C ARG A 214 -3.80 23.37 -9.12
N LEU A 215 -3.51 22.10 -9.41
CA LEU A 215 -3.68 21.00 -8.46
C LEU A 215 -2.51 20.95 -7.47
N PRO A 216 -2.71 21.18 -6.15
CA PRO A 216 -1.64 21.28 -5.17
C PRO A 216 -1.17 19.90 -4.65
N ILE A 217 -0.97 18.96 -5.54
CA ILE A 217 -0.56 17.58 -5.23
C ILE A 217 0.89 17.56 -4.72
N LYS A 218 1.20 16.69 -3.78
CA LYS A 218 2.57 16.40 -3.34
C LYS A 218 3.02 15.07 -3.96
N ILE A 219 3.93 15.15 -4.92
CA ILE A 219 4.53 13.96 -5.55
C ILE A 219 5.80 13.62 -4.78
N ILE A 220 5.85 12.41 -4.22
CA ILE A 220 6.99 11.89 -3.49
C ILE A 220 7.58 10.74 -4.29
N ASN A 221 8.65 11.03 -5.01
CA ASN A 221 9.37 10.04 -5.81
C ASN A 221 10.44 9.36 -4.95
N LEU A 222 10.29 8.05 -4.73
CA LEU A 222 11.30 7.23 -4.03
C LEU A 222 12.32 6.72 -5.04
N ASN A 223 13.37 7.50 -5.24
CA ASN A 223 14.36 7.31 -6.28
C ASN A 223 15.49 6.40 -5.81
N ASN A 224 15.44 5.14 -6.19
CA ASN A 224 16.51 4.17 -5.96
C ASN A 224 17.19 3.71 -7.26
N ARG A 225 16.84 4.30 -8.40
CA ARG A 225 17.33 3.97 -9.75
C ARG A 225 17.02 2.54 -10.21
N TYR A 226 16.00 1.91 -9.63
CA TYR A 226 15.58 0.58 -10.02
C TYR A 226 14.07 0.46 -10.23
N MET A 227 13.68 -0.35 -11.18
CA MET A 227 12.37 -0.99 -11.13
C MET A 227 12.39 -2.01 -9.99
N GLY A 228 12.24 -1.51 -8.76
CA GLY A 228 12.62 -2.23 -7.55
C GLY A 228 11.86 -3.52 -7.32
N MET A 229 10.57 -3.61 -7.67
CA MET A 229 9.80 -4.84 -7.57
C MET A 229 10.27 -5.89 -8.58
N VAL A 230 10.64 -5.47 -9.80
CA VAL A 230 11.22 -6.37 -10.81
C VAL A 230 12.57 -6.92 -10.33
N ARG A 231 13.45 -6.04 -9.81
CA ARG A 231 14.71 -6.43 -9.19
C ARG A 231 14.51 -7.44 -8.07
N GLN A 232 13.54 -7.21 -7.18
CA GLN A 232 13.22 -8.08 -6.06
C GLN A 232 12.83 -9.50 -6.52
N TRP A 233 12.05 -9.59 -7.60
CA TRP A 233 11.72 -10.89 -8.20
C TRP A 233 12.94 -11.57 -8.81
N GLN A 234 13.81 -10.83 -9.47
CA GLN A 234 15.06 -11.35 -10.02
C GLN A 234 15.97 -11.90 -8.91
N GLU A 235 16.00 -11.22 -7.76
CA GLU A 235 16.77 -11.64 -6.60
C GLU A 235 16.21 -12.93 -5.98
N PHE A 236 14.90 -12.98 -5.72
CA PHE A 236 14.30 -14.10 -4.99
C PHE A 236 14.05 -15.34 -5.84
N PHE A 237 13.74 -15.19 -7.11
CA PHE A 237 13.30 -16.29 -7.97
C PHE A 237 14.24 -16.61 -9.13
N TYR A 238 15.19 -15.71 -9.41
CA TYR A 238 16.10 -15.86 -10.54
C TYR A 238 17.57 -15.75 -10.15
N GLU A 239 17.90 -16.13 -8.90
CA GLU A 239 19.30 -16.24 -8.40
C GLU A 239 20.10 -14.94 -8.53
N GLY A 240 19.45 -13.78 -8.45
CA GLY A 240 20.10 -12.47 -8.61
C GLY A 240 20.56 -12.17 -10.04
N ARG A 241 20.03 -12.86 -11.05
CA ARG A 241 20.32 -12.57 -12.45
C ARG A 241 19.56 -11.31 -12.88
N TYR A 242 20.12 -10.15 -12.54
CA TYR A 242 19.54 -8.85 -12.85
C TYR A 242 19.61 -8.54 -14.34
N ALA A 243 18.47 -8.17 -14.94
CA ALA A 243 18.35 -7.77 -16.32
C ALA A 243 17.32 -6.65 -16.47
N MET A 244 17.72 -5.54 -17.08
CA MET A 244 16.85 -4.39 -17.43
C MET A 244 16.05 -3.81 -16.27
N SER A 245 16.46 -4.03 -15.02
CA SER A 245 15.80 -3.47 -13.82
C SER A 245 16.50 -2.22 -13.28
N TYR A 246 17.74 -1.94 -13.68
CA TYR A 246 18.48 -0.73 -13.34
C TYR A 246 18.24 0.38 -14.37
N MET A 247 17.99 1.59 -13.88
CA MET A 247 17.78 2.79 -14.69
C MET A 247 19.05 3.64 -14.70
N GLU A 248 19.92 3.39 -15.65
CA GLU A 248 21.22 4.08 -15.77
C GLU A 248 21.03 5.58 -16.06
N ALA A 249 20.12 5.89 -16.97
CA ALA A 249 19.81 7.26 -17.39
C ALA A 249 18.40 7.66 -16.91
N ILE A 250 18.34 8.58 -15.96
CA ILE A 250 17.10 9.18 -15.48
C ILE A 250 17.24 10.71 -15.51
N PRO A 251 16.14 11.46 -15.72
CA PRO A 251 16.17 12.91 -15.67
C PRO A 251 16.43 13.41 -14.23
N ASP A 252 16.88 14.64 -14.12
CA ASP A 252 16.77 15.38 -12.86
C ASP A 252 15.29 15.76 -12.66
N PHE A 253 14.60 15.03 -11.79
CA PHE A 253 13.17 15.18 -11.58
C PHE A 253 12.79 16.54 -10.97
N ALA A 254 13.68 17.14 -10.17
CA ALA A 254 13.42 18.46 -9.59
C ALA A 254 13.49 19.55 -10.69
N GLN A 255 14.46 19.48 -11.57
CA GLN A 255 14.55 20.38 -12.74
C GLN A 255 13.40 20.13 -13.72
N LEU A 256 13.06 18.87 -13.97
CA LEU A 256 11.94 18.50 -14.83
C LEU A 256 10.62 19.09 -14.31
N ALA A 257 10.32 18.96 -13.02
CA ALA A 257 9.13 19.58 -12.42
C ALA A 257 9.14 21.11 -12.56
N SER A 258 10.29 21.72 -12.36
CA SER A 258 10.46 23.17 -12.54
C SER A 258 10.23 23.62 -13.99
N SER A 259 10.63 22.83 -14.98
CA SER A 259 10.36 23.12 -16.40
C SER A 259 8.88 23.09 -16.76
N PHE A 260 8.06 22.32 -16.01
CA PHE A 260 6.60 22.35 -16.10
C PHE A 260 5.95 23.47 -15.27
N GLY A 261 6.74 24.34 -14.59
CA GLY A 261 6.22 25.43 -13.77
C GLY A 261 5.85 25.04 -12.33
N HIS A 262 6.27 23.89 -11.87
CA HIS A 262 6.04 23.40 -10.50
C HIS A 262 7.24 23.61 -9.58
N VAL A 263 7.08 23.37 -8.29
CA VAL A 263 8.19 23.36 -7.34
C VAL A 263 8.85 21.98 -7.37
N GLY A 264 10.13 21.95 -7.76
CA GLY A 264 10.97 20.76 -7.69
C GLY A 264 11.88 20.80 -6.46
N MET A 265 11.94 19.74 -5.70
CA MET A 265 12.82 19.57 -4.53
C MET A 265 13.58 18.27 -4.64
N LYS A 266 14.84 18.26 -4.16
CA LYS A 266 15.65 17.04 -4.06
C LYS A 266 16.09 16.82 -2.62
N ILE A 267 15.99 15.58 -2.13
CA ILE A 267 16.42 15.17 -0.79
C ILE A 267 17.42 14.04 -0.94
N GLU A 268 18.64 14.27 -0.46
CA GLU A 268 19.74 13.29 -0.59
C GLU A 268 20.27 12.81 0.77
N LYS A 269 20.01 13.56 1.85
CA LYS A 269 20.56 13.25 3.18
C LYS A 269 19.46 12.97 4.19
N PRO A 270 19.61 11.96 5.06
CA PRO A 270 18.64 11.67 6.12
C PRO A 270 18.36 12.87 7.05
N SER A 271 19.36 13.73 7.29
CA SER A 271 19.22 14.91 8.14
C SER A 271 18.28 15.98 7.58
N GLU A 272 18.08 16.01 6.26
CA GLU A 272 17.22 16.97 5.56
C GLU A 272 15.78 16.47 5.41
N LEU A 273 15.56 15.16 5.56
CA LEU A 273 14.32 14.50 5.16
C LEU A 273 13.09 15.14 5.80
N LYS A 274 13.07 15.28 7.13
CA LYS A 274 11.91 15.81 7.84
C LYS A 274 11.64 17.27 7.48
N THR A 275 12.68 18.10 7.45
CA THR A 275 12.55 19.55 7.18
C THR A 275 12.03 19.78 5.77
N LYS A 276 12.65 19.17 4.75
CA LYS A 276 12.25 19.37 3.35
C LYS A 276 10.88 18.77 3.04
N LEU A 277 10.53 17.63 3.64
CA LEU A 277 9.17 17.10 3.51
C LEU A 277 8.14 18.03 4.15
N GLN A 278 8.45 18.62 5.32
CA GLN A 278 7.57 19.62 5.95
C GLN A 278 7.41 20.85 5.05
N GLU A 279 8.50 21.40 4.52
CA GLU A 279 8.47 22.51 3.57
C GLU A 279 7.58 22.21 2.36
N ALA A 280 7.73 21.01 1.77
CA ALA A 280 6.88 20.58 0.66
C ALA A 280 5.40 20.51 1.04
N MET A 281 5.10 20.00 2.24
CA MET A 281 3.73 19.88 2.72
C MET A 281 3.10 21.24 3.11
N ASP A 282 3.92 22.24 3.46
CA ASP A 282 3.46 23.58 3.83
C ASP A 282 3.07 24.45 2.60
N LEU A 283 3.56 24.12 1.42
CA LEU A 283 3.16 24.75 0.16
C LEU A 283 1.77 24.26 -0.29
N LYS A 284 0.69 24.80 0.30
CA LYS A 284 -0.68 24.32 0.09
C LYS A 284 -1.34 24.69 -1.23
N ASP A 285 -0.79 25.66 -1.96
CA ASP A 285 -1.38 26.29 -3.14
C ASP A 285 -0.83 25.78 -4.48
N ARG A 286 0.16 24.88 -4.44
CA ARG A 286 0.86 24.44 -5.65
C ARG A 286 1.34 22.99 -5.57
N LEU A 287 1.56 22.40 -6.72
CA LEU A 287 2.19 21.08 -6.81
C LEU A 287 3.67 21.19 -6.44
N VAL A 288 4.11 20.24 -5.61
CA VAL A 288 5.52 20.05 -5.24
C VAL A 288 5.94 18.64 -5.64
N PHE A 289 6.98 18.53 -6.43
CA PHE A 289 7.63 17.27 -6.76
C PHE A 289 8.89 17.12 -5.90
N VAL A 290 8.89 16.11 -5.04
CA VAL A 290 10.01 15.80 -4.15
C VAL A 290 10.70 14.54 -4.64
N ASP A 291 11.90 14.68 -5.20
CA ASP A 291 12.77 13.56 -5.58
C ASP A 291 13.63 13.16 -4.38
N VAL A 292 13.32 12.03 -3.77
CA VAL A 292 14.03 11.52 -2.59
C VAL A 292 14.96 10.40 -3.01
N ILE A 293 16.26 10.65 -2.93
CA ILE A 293 17.29 9.63 -3.23
C ILE A 293 17.33 8.63 -2.09
N THR A 294 16.92 7.41 -2.37
CA THR A 294 16.80 6.36 -1.36
C THR A 294 17.80 5.25 -1.56
N ASP A 295 17.91 4.40 -0.55
CA ASP A 295 18.69 3.16 -0.61
C ASP A 295 18.24 2.29 -1.77
N GLN A 296 19.20 1.61 -2.37
CA GLN A 296 19.00 0.69 -3.50
C GLN A 296 18.69 -0.76 -3.04
N GLU A 297 18.87 -1.03 -1.73
CA GLU A 297 18.66 -2.36 -1.13
C GLU A 297 17.32 -2.49 -0.40
#